data_b625317eb985f45d5e949d0d5b06920d
#
_entry.id   b625317eb985f45d5e949d0d5b06920d
#
_cell.length_a   1.000
_cell.length_b   1.000
_cell.length_c   1.000
_cell.angle_alpha   90.00
_cell.angle_beta   90.00
_cell.angle_gamma   90.00
#
_symmetry.space_group_name_H-M   'P 1'
#
loop_
_entity.id
_entity.type
_entity.pdbx_description
1 polymer ?
#
loop_
_entity_poly.entity_id
_entity_poly.type
_entity_poly.pdbx_seq_one_letter_code
_entity_poly.pdbx_strand_id
1 'polypeptide(L)'
;MIGDISGATSIYIITGKTDMRKSINGLCAIVYDMMGQEINRNSIYLFCGTRCDRIKILLKEPDGITLLYKCLDVKGRYRWPRNSSEVKPITWRQFDWLMSGLDIEQPIKCTLCQGHYDFSFSDFYFIFVCCVEASKRCL
;
A
#
# COMPACT_ATOMS: atom_id res chain seq x y z
N MET A 1 -0.99 -2.64 20.47
CA MET A 1 -1.13 -1.22 20.07
C MET A 1 -2.11 -1.13 18.92
N ILE A 2 -3.03 -0.21 18.93
CA ILE A 2 -4.08 -0.10 17.90
C ILE A 2 -3.49 0.58 16.65
N GLY A 3 -3.62 -0.08 15.50
CA GLY A 3 -3.30 0.51 14.21
C GLY A 3 -1.82 0.64 13.86
N ASP A 4 -0.95 -0.06 14.55
CA ASP A 4 0.47 -0.10 14.20
C ASP A 4 0.71 -1.06 13.03
N ILE A 5 0.86 -0.51 11.83
CA ILE A 5 1.12 -1.28 10.62
C ILE A 5 2.57 -1.72 10.47
N SER A 6 3.50 -1.15 11.25
CA SER A 6 4.95 -1.44 11.13
C SER A 6 5.31 -2.90 11.47
N GLY A 7 4.48 -3.54 12.29
CA GLY A 7 4.65 -4.95 12.65
C GLY A 7 4.08 -5.95 11.64
N ALA A 8 3.50 -5.48 10.55
CA ALA A 8 2.94 -6.38 9.54
C ALA A 8 4.05 -7.13 8.78
N THR A 9 3.91 -8.44 8.71
CA THR A 9 4.85 -9.30 7.99
C THR A 9 4.55 -9.43 6.52
N SER A 10 3.30 -9.17 6.13
CA SER A 10 2.84 -9.28 4.75
C SER A 10 1.92 -8.13 4.39
N ILE A 11 2.10 -7.63 3.18
CA ILE A 11 1.29 -6.54 2.63
C ILE A 11 0.65 -7.02 1.35
N TYR A 12 -0.65 -6.85 1.26
CA TYR A 12 -1.43 -7.19 0.07
C TYR A 12 -2.17 -5.97 -0.45
N ILE A 13 -2.15 -5.79 -1.75
CA ILE A 13 -2.96 -4.79 -2.44
C ILE A 13 -4.09 -5.51 -3.18
N ILE A 14 -5.31 -5.03 -2.99
CA ILE A 14 -6.46 -5.45 -3.78
C ILE A 14 -6.57 -4.52 -4.96
N THR A 15 -6.20 -5.02 -6.13
CA THR A 15 -6.23 -4.26 -7.38
C THR A 15 -7.68 -4.04 -7.83
N GLY A 16 -7.89 -3.09 -8.73
CA GLY A 16 -9.23 -2.76 -9.16
C GLY A 16 -9.93 -1.74 -8.25
N LYS A 17 -11.24 -1.74 -8.29
CA LYS A 17 -12.09 -0.81 -7.55
C LYS A 17 -12.73 -1.49 -6.36
N THR A 18 -12.72 -0.84 -5.22
CA THR A 18 -13.45 -1.29 -4.03
C THR A 18 -14.48 -0.23 -3.63
N ASP A 19 -15.66 -0.67 -3.23
CA ASP A 19 -16.67 0.21 -2.65
C ASP A 19 -16.20 0.71 -1.29
N MET A 20 -15.88 2.00 -1.19
CA MET A 20 -15.38 2.63 0.03
C MET A 20 -16.42 2.76 1.15
N ARG A 21 -17.66 2.39 0.92
CA ARG A 21 -18.71 2.32 1.95
C ARG A 21 -18.65 1.04 2.78
N LYS A 22 -17.92 0.02 2.31
CA LYS A 22 -17.78 -1.25 3.01
C LYS A 22 -17.06 -1.10 4.34
N SER A 23 -17.61 -1.75 5.36
CA SER A 23 -17.03 -1.88 6.69
C SER A 23 -16.00 -3.01 6.75
N ILE A 24 -15.45 -3.26 7.94
CA ILE A 24 -14.51 -4.36 8.19
C ILE A 24 -15.04 -5.69 7.63
N ASN A 25 -16.28 -6.06 7.96
CA ASN A 25 -16.87 -7.33 7.52
C ASN A 25 -16.98 -7.43 5.99
N GLY A 26 -17.40 -6.34 5.33
CA GLY A 26 -17.51 -6.31 3.87
C GLY A 26 -16.16 -6.41 3.17
N LEU A 27 -15.12 -5.78 3.71
CA LEU A 27 -13.77 -5.86 3.18
C LEU A 27 -13.13 -7.23 3.43
N CYS A 28 -13.37 -7.84 4.61
CA CYS A 28 -12.94 -9.21 4.89
C CYS A 28 -13.57 -10.22 3.91
N ALA A 29 -14.84 -10.03 3.57
CA ALA A 29 -15.53 -10.88 2.60
C ALA A 29 -14.87 -10.79 1.20
N ILE A 30 -14.44 -9.61 0.78
CA ILE A 30 -13.71 -9.45 -0.49
C ILE A 30 -12.41 -10.23 -0.48
N VAL A 31 -11.63 -10.15 0.58
CA VAL A 31 -10.36 -10.91 0.71
C VAL A 31 -10.63 -12.40 0.67
N TYR A 32 -11.64 -12.85 1.43
CA TYR A 32 -12.02 -14.25 1.45
C TYR A 32 -12.44 -14.77 0.05
N ASP A 33 -13.25 -14.02 -0.66
CA ASP A 33 -13.72 -14.39 -2.00
C ASP A 33 -12.57 -14.46 -3.01
N MET A 34 -11.57 -13.59 -2.89
CA MET A 34 -10.44 -13.52 -3.80
C MET A 34 -9.33 -14.53 -3.49
N MET A 35 -9.07 -14.76 -2.21
CA MET A 35 -7.97 -15.64 -1.75
C MET A 35 -8.41 -17.05 -1.40
N GLY A 36 -9.71 -17.28 -1.21
CA GLY A 36 -10.25 -18.56 -0.73
C GLY A 36 -9.89 -18.88 0.72
N GLN A 37 -9.37 -17.91 1.45
CA GLN A 37 -8.96 -18.08 2.85
C GLN A 37 -9.21 -16.81 3.66
N GLU A 38 -9.25 -16.98 4.97
CA GLU A 38 -9.38 -15.86 5.90
C GLU A 38 -8.13 -14.97 5.91
N ILE A 39 -8.31 -13.76 6.44
CA ILE A 39 -7.23 -12.78 6.60
C ILE A 39 -6.11 -13.34 7.49
N ASN A 40 -4.90 -13.34 6.98
CA ASN A 40 -3.71 -13.79 7.70
C ASN A 40 -3.34 -12.84 8.86
N ARG A 41 -2.87 -13.43 9.95
CA ARG A 41 -2.35 -12.65 11.09
C ARG A 41 -1.14 -11.80 10.68
N ASN A 42 -0.99 -10.65 11.30
CA ASN A 42 0.08 -9.69 11.05
C ASN A 42 0.21 -9.29 9.58
N SER A 43 -0.92 -9.22 8.88
CA SER A 43 -1.00 -8.80 7.47
C SER A 43 -1.85 -7.57 7.32
N ILE A 44 -1.51 -6.76 6.34
CA ILE A 44 -2.31 -5.61 5.93
C ILE A 44 -2.83 -5.80 4.51
N TYR A 45 -4.05 -5.32 4.29
CA TYR A 45 -4.74 -5.39 3.00
C TYR A 45 -5.19 -3.99 2.61
N LEU A 46 -4.79 -3.56 1.44
CA LEU A 46 -5.00 -2.21 0.93
C LEU A 46 -6.13 -2.20 -0.11
N PHE A 47 -7.06 -1.27 0.06
CA PHE A 47 -8.21 -1.08 -0.83
C PHE A 47 -8.29 0.37 -1.29
N CYS A 48 -8.71 0.60 -2.53
CA CYS A 48 -8.89 1.93 -3.09
C CYS A 48 -10.22 2.06 -3.82
N GLY A 49 -10.82 3.22 -3.71
CA GLY A 49 -12.06 3.56 -4.39
C GLY A 49 -11.86 3.98 -5.85
N THR A 50 -12.97 4.30 -6.51
CA THR A 50 -13.00 4.70 -7.92
C THR A 50 -12.20 5.97 -8.19
N ARG A 51 -12.22 6.93 -7.26
CA ARG A 51 -11.55 8.24 -7.41
C ARG A 51 -10.06 8.21 -7.16
N CYS A 52 -9.54 7.12 -6.54
CA CYS A 52 -8.14 7.01 -6.12
C CYS A 52 -7.66 8.10 -5.16
N ASP A 53 -8.55 8.78 -4.48
CA ASP A 53 -8.24 9.80 -3.47
C ASP A 53 -8.35 9.28 -2.03
N ARG A 54 -8.79 8.04 -1.87
CA ARG A 54 -9.09 7.40 -0.58
C ARG A 54 -8.63 5.98 -0.58
N ILE A 55 -8.06 5.58 0.55
CA ILE A 55 -7.68 4.19 0.79
C ILE A 55 -8.22 3.70 2.11
N LYS A 56 -8.52 2.43 2.18
CA LYS A 56 -8.78 1.70 3.41
C LYS A 56 -7.75 0.61 3.57
N ILE A 57 -7.30 0.42 4.79
CA ILE A 57 -6.32 -0.61 5.15
C ILE A 57 -6.91 -1.47 6.24
N LEU A 58 -7.04 -2.77 6.00
CA LEU A 58 -7.32 -3.74 7.03
C LEU A 58 -6.02 -4.24 7.63
N LEU A 59 -5.91 -4.16 8.94
CA LEU A 59 -4.81 -4.72 9.71
C LEU A 59 -5.33 -5.85 10.59
N LYS A 60 -4.83 -7.05 10.38
CA LYS A 60 -5.15 -8.19 11.26
C LYS A 60 -4.18 -8.22 12.42
N GLU A 61 -4.63 -7.74 13.56
CA GLU A 61 -3.94 -7.81 14.85
C GLU A 61 -4.22 -9.13 15.56
N PRO A 62 -3.40 -9.53 16.56
CA PRO A 62 -3.61 -10.79 17.29
C PRO A 62 -4.97 -10.88 17.99
N ASP A 63 -5.50 -9.76 18.43
CA ASP A 63 -6.74 -9.62 19.20
C ASP A 63 -7.94 -9.16 18.38
N GLY A 64 -7.74 -8.77 17.12
CA GLY A 64 -8.84 -8.26 16.31
C GLY A 64 -8.45 -7.77 14.92
N ILE A 65 -9.33 -7.00 14.32
CA ILE A 65 -9.11 -6.37 13.01
C ILE A 65 -9.33 -4.88 13.14
N THR A 66 -8.34 -4.12 12.71
CA THR A 66 -8.39 -2.66 12.68
C THR A 66 -8.56 -2.18 11.25
N LEU A 67 -9.45 -1.21 11.05
CA LEU A 67 -9.65 -0.53 9.78
C LEU A 67 -9.07 0.88 9.87
N LEU A 68 -8.09 1.16 9.03
CA LEU A 68 -7.56 2.50 8.82
C LEU A 68 -8.17 3.09 7.56
N TYR A 69 -8.59 4.34 7.64
CA TYR A 69 -9.17 5.07 6.51
C TYR A 69 -8.43 6.38 6.30
N LYS A 70 -7.91 6.58 5.09
CA LYS A 70 -7.22 7.81 4.72
C LYS A 70 -7.85 8.41 3.47
N CYS A 71 -8.20 9.69 3.58
CA CYS A 71 -8.64 10.54 2.47
C CYS A 71 -7.59 11.62 2.24
N LEU A 72 -7.22 11.85 0.98
CA LEU A 72 -6.29 12.92 0.64
C LEU A 72 -6.97 14.28 0.76
N ASP A 73 -6.36 15.19 1.52
CA ASP A 73 -6.83 16.58 1.69
C ASP A 73 -6.37 17.48 0.55
N VAL A 74 -5.32 17.08 -0.15
CA VAL A 74 -4.72 17.84 -1.24
C VAL A 74 -5.13 17.28 -2.59
N LYS A 75 -5.02 18.08 -3.64
CA LYS A 75 -5.22 17.58 -5.00
C LYS A 75 -4.17 16.52 -5.32
N GLY A 76 -4.62 15.32 -5.62
CA GLY A 76 -3.77 14.21 -5.95
C GLY A 76 -4.56 12.91 -5.98
N ARG A 77 -3.93 11.88 -6.48
CA ARG A 77 -4.52 10.54 -6.57
C ARG A 77 -3.44 9.51 -6.36
N TYR A 78 -3.82 8.39 -5.73
CA TYR A 78 -3.00 7.20 -5.69
C TYR A 78 -2.94 6.56 -7.08
N ARG A 79 -1.78 6.10 -7.50
CA ARG A 79 -1.63 5.32 -8.74
C ARG A 79 -1.93 3.86 -8.48
N TRP A 80 -3.22 3.56 -8.41
CA TRP A 80 -3.71 2.24 -8.07
C TRP A 80 -3.73 1.32 -9.29
N PRO A 81 -3.15 0.10 -9.20
CA PRO A 81 -3.21 -0.86 -10.29
C PRO A 81 -4.67 -1.31 -10.52
N ARG A 82 -5.14 -1.24 -11.76
CA ARG A 82 -6.53 -1.50 -12.14
C ARG A 82 -6.70 -2.52 -13.24
N ASN A 83 -5.62 -3.15 -13.69
CA ASN A 83 -5.63 -4.04 -14.84
C ASN A 83 -6.39 -5.35 -14.56
N SER A 84 -6.49 -5.76 -13.31
CA SER A 84 -7.19 -6.95 -12.86
C SER A 84 -7.77 -6.72 -11.47
N SER A 85 -8.78 -7.52 -11.08
CA SER A 85 -9.25 -7.58 -9.69
C SER A 85 -8.64 -8.80 -9.03
N GLU A 86 -7.52 -8.60 -8.35
CA GLU A 86 -6.77 -9.67 -7.69
C GLU A 86 -6.15 -9.20 -6.38
N VAL A 87 -5.76 -10.14 -5.56
CA VAL A 87 -4.95 -9.88 -4.36
C VAL A 87 -3.48 -10.09 -4.74
N LYS A 88 -2.71 -9.02 -4.67
CA LYS A 88 -1.29 -9.04 -5.05
C LYS A 88 -0.42 -8.72 -3.83
N PRO A 89 0.57 -9.56 -3.50
CA PRO A 89 1.54 -9.23 -2.47
C PRO A 89 2.45 -8.11 -2.96
N ILE A 90 2.76 -7.17 -2.06
CA ILE A 90 3.70 -6.08 -2.32
C ILE A 90 4.71 -5.98 -1.19
N THR A 91 5.84 -5.35 -1.48
CA THR A 91 6.88 -5.07 -0.49
C THR A 91 6.59 -3.75 0.24
N TRP A 92 7.26 -3.53 1.38
CA TRP A 92 7.20 -2.25 2.09
C TRP A 92 7.67 -1.08 1.21
N ARG A 93 8.64 -1.31 0.35
CA ARG A 93 9.12 -0.32 -0.61
C ARG A 93 8.04 0.08 -1.62
N GLN A 94 7.33 -0.90 -2.17
CA GLN A 94 6.19 -0.65 -3.06
C GLN A 94 5.05 0.07 -2.34
N PHE A 95 4.81 -0.27 -1.07
CA PHE A 95 3.85 0.43 -0.22
C PHE A 95 4.19 1.91 -0.08
N ASP A 96 5.47 2.23 0.17
CA ASP A 96 5.90 3.62 0.28
C ASP A 96 5.78 4.38 -1.03
N TRP A 97 6.11 3.75 -2.15
CA TRP A 97 5.88 4.36 -3.47
C TRP A 97 4.41 4.69 -3.68
N LEU A 98 3.53 3.74 -3.35
CA LEU A 98 2.09 3.93 -3.47
C LEU A 98 1.59 5.08 -2.60
N MET A 99 2.02 5.14 -1.33
CA MET A 99 1.66 6.23 -0.41
C MET A 99 2.19 7.59 -0.85
N SER A 100 3.26 7.60 -1.64
CA SER A 100 3.86 8.80 -2.21
C SER A 100 3.24 9.22 -3.55
N GLY A 101 2.23 8.51 -4.03
CA GLY A 101 1.59 8.77 -5.33
C GLY A 101 2.36 8.22 -6.52
N LEU A 102 3.28 7.29 -6.31
CA LEU A 102 4.05 6.60 -7.36
C LEU A 102 3.43 5.24 -7.70
N ASP A 103 3.78 4.72 -8.87
CA ASP A 103 3.40 3.36 -9.25
C ASP A 103 4.18 2.33 -8.43
N ILE A 104 3.54 1.20 -8.14
CA ILE A 104 4.20 0.07 -7.46
C ILE A 104 5.23 -0.63 -8.35
N GLU A 105 5.15 -0.45 -9.64
CA GLU A 105 6.12 -0.90 -10.62
C GLU A 105 6.85 0.32 -11.19
N GLN A 106 8.14 0.46 -10.83
CA GLN A 106 8.95 1.56 -11.31
C GLN A 106 9.73 1.13 -12.56
N PRO A 107 9.44 1.73 -13.72
CA PRO A 107 10.11 1.36 -14.98
C PRO A 107 11.55 1.86 -15.07
N ILE A 108 11.96 2.76 -14.21
CA ILE A 108 13.28 3.38 -14.27
C ILE A 108 14.20 2.76 -13.21
N LYS A 109 15.23 2.07 -13.67
CA LYS A 109 16.39 1.76 -12.83
C LYS A 109 17.09 3.08 -12.49
N CYS A 110 16.87 3.57 -11.29
CA CYS A 110 17.65 4.68 -10.78
C CYS A 110 19.10 4.21 -10.64
N THR A 111 19.98 4.66 -11.51
CA THR A 111 21.41 4.28 -11.53
C THR A 111 22.13 4.67 -10.23
N LEU A 112 21.56 5.63 -9.47
CA LEU A 112 22.08 6.08 -8.19
C LEU A 112 21.71 5.14 -7.01
N CYS A 113 20.81 4.19 -7.21
CA CYS A 113 20.36 3.24 -6.18
C CYS A 113 20.99 1.85 -6.33
N GLN A 114 22.01 1.67 -7.15
CA GLN A 114 22.69 0.38 -7.35
C GLN A 114 23.81 0.08 -6.34
N GLY A 115 23.87 0.81 -5.23
CA GLY A 115 24.70 0.43 -4.11
C GLY A 115 24.05 -0.66 -3.28
N HIS A 116 24.79 -1.75 -2.97
CA HIS A 116 24.40 -2.71 -1.93
C HIS A 116 24.32 -1.96 -0.59
N TYR A 117 23.14 -1.58 -0.19
CA TYR A 117 22.92 -1.01 1.14
C TYR A 117 22.05 -1.98 1.94
N ASP A 118 22.59 -2.52 3.03
CA ASP A 118 21.81 -3.09 4.11
C ASP A 118 21.01 -1.94 4.74
N PHE A 119 19.71 -1.94 4.48
CA PHE A 119 18.83 -0.86 4.91
C PHE A 119 18.55 -0.92 6.41
N SER A 120 19.08 0.06 7.15
CA SER A 120 18.52 0.42 8.44
C SER A 120 17.36 1.43 8.22
N PHE A 121 16.40 1.43 9.13
CA PHE A 121 15.18 2.26 9.06
C PHE A 121 15.45 3.78 8.90
N SER A 122 16.66 4.24 9.25
CA SER A 122 17.08 5.65 9.12
C SER A 122 17.49 6.03 7.70
N ASP A 123 17.91 5.08 6.86
CA ASP A 123 18.29 5.33 5.46
C ASP A 123 17.06 5.47 4.54
N PHE A 124 15.92 5.00 5.03
CA PHE A 124 14.64 5.03 4.32
C PHE A 124 14.18 6.45 3.96
N TYR A 125 14.43 7.39 4.89
CA TYR A 125 14.04 8.79 4.69
C TYR A 125 14.89 9.50 3.64
N PHE A 126 16.17 9.15 3.53
CA PHE A 126 17.12 9.77 2.59
C PHE A 126 16.87 9.33 1.14
N ILE A 127 16.56 8.06 0.93
CA ILE A 127 16.24 7.52 -0.40
C ILE A 127 14.89 8.02 -0.90
N PHE A 128 13.94 8.20 0.02
CA PHE A 128 12.63 8.79 -0.26
C PHE A 128 12.76 10.21 -0.83
N VAL A 129 13.60 11.04 -0.22
CA VAL A 129 13.86 12.43 -0.69
C VAL A 129 14.53 12.42 -2.07
N CYS A 130 15.51 11.55 -2.30
CA CYS A 130 16.18 11.44 -3.61
C CYS A 130 15.25 10.98 -4.74
N CYS A 131 14.36 10.02 -4.48
CA CYS A 131 13.41 9.54 -5.50
C CYS A 131 12.31 10.57 -5.80
N VAL A 132 11.86 11.33 -4.81
CA VAL A 132 10.87 12.40 -5.00
C VAL A 132 11.48 13.57 -5.78
N GLU A 133 12.73 13.95 -5.51
CA GLU A 133 13.41 15.00 -6.26
C GLU A 133 13.76 14.60 -7.69
N ALA A 134 14.17 13.35 -7.92
CA ALA A 134 14.39 12.84 -9.26
C ALA A 134 13.10 12.83 -10.10
N SER A 135 11.96 12.49 -9.48
CA SER A 135 10.65 12.53 -10.13
C SER A 135 10.22 13.97 -10.49
N LYS A 136 10.59 14.96 -9.69
CA LYS A 136 10.33 16.38 -9.99
C LYS A 136 11.21 16.94 -11.10
N ARG A 137 12.39 16.38 -11.31
CA ARG A 137 13.31 16.80 -12.37
C ARG A 137 13.04 16.16 -13.74
N CYS A 138 12.28 15.06 -13.77
CA CYS A 138 11.85 14.39 -15.00
C CYS A 138 10.52 14.91 -15.56
N LEU A 139 9.96 15.92 -14.96
CA LEU A 139 8.83 16.68 -15.48
C LEU A 139 9.39 17.97 -16.11
#